data_d4fb8a9a66f60ff0dcc93a0efe9d38dc
#
_entry.id   d4fb8a9a66f60ff0dcc93a0efe9d38dc
#
_cell.length_a   1.000
_cell.length_b   1.000
_cell.length_c   1.000
_cell.angle_alpha   90.00
_cell.angle_beta   90.00
_cell.angle_gamma   90.00
#
_symmetry.space_group_name_H-M   'P 1'
#
loop_
_entity.id
_entity.type
_entity.pdbx_description
1 polymer ?
#
loop_
_entity_poly.entity_id
_entity_poly.type
_entity_poly.pdbx_seq_one_letter_code
_entity_poly.pdbx_strand_id
1 'polypeptide(L)'
;AACDLRAFGGHRVKPLPARPRQLIHAGGELLTCSAWQAAVMLLEPAAAADIISRYGDDPAAAAAWAARQLGTSRTMPYVVGRGALAPGGKLVFNAVGGVEWDALPAAQRDEVKAALQRADWLSVRDHVTRAALRAEGIDAPLCPDPAVMVADCFGETIRQHQNTGPVKAVQDAFPHGYLACQFSADFADDASLDALSHGLSRAAAATGLGLALFRAGAAPWHDDPALYEKLRRRLPLGTARLFPSLHLWDICALIAASRGTVCSSLHGRIVALAFGLPRVSLVPPQQGRRPDKRAASAETWEPDAVPRSVTPDRIESALMQALAVPAGVLRENAARLRAHYLHSQAQWTGLLTP
;
A
#
# COMPACT_ATOMS: atom_id res chain seq x y z
N ALA A 1 -4.45 -12.37 -21.66
CA ALA A 1 -3.94 -11.66 -20.51
C ALA A 1 -4.27 -12.49 -19.26
N ALA A 2 -3.26 -12.98 -18.57
CA ALA A 2 -3.46 -13.61 -17.28
C ALA A 2 -3.89 -12.51 -16.29
N CYS A 3 -5.17 -12.42 -16.01
CA CYS A 3 -5.65 -11.63 -14.87
C CYS A 3 -5.33 -12.44 -13.62
N ASP A 4 -4.68 -11.82 -12.65
CA ASP A 4 -4.61 -12.37 -11.31
C ASP A 4 -6.02 -12.32 -10.71
N LEU A 5 -6.69 -13.46 -10.79
CA LEU A 5 -8.07 -13.63 -10.30
C LEU A 5 -8.11 -14.02 -8.83
N ARG A 6 -7.13 -13.62 -8.02
CA ARG A 6 -7.18 -13.84 -6.58
C ARG A 6 -8.50 -13.32 -6.02
N ALA A 7 -9.13 -14.11 -5.17
CA ALA A 7 -10.38 -13.74 -4.54
C ALA A 7 -10.16 -12.62 -3.53
N PHE A 8 -10.38 -11.38 -3.93
CA PHE A 8 -10.36 -10.22 -3.06
C PHE A 8 -11.69 -10.10 -2.31
N GLY A 9 -11.79 -10.74 -1.15
CA GLY A 9 -12.94 -10.57 -0.26
C GLY A 9 -14.31 -10.83 -0.90
N GLY A 10 -14.41 -11.82 -1.80
CA GLY A 10 -15.65 -12.15 -2.50
C GLY A 10 -15.95 -11.29 -3.75
N HIS A 11 -15.15 -10.28 -4.05
CA HIS A 11 -15.30 -9.52 -5.29
C HIS A 11 -14.73 -10.30 -6.47
N ARG A 12 -15.52 -10.39 -7.54
CA ARG A 12 -15.06 -11.03 -8.78
C ARG A 12 -14.23 -10.06 -9.59
N VAL A 13 -12.95 -10.38 -9.77
CA VAL A 13 -12.09 -9.72 -10.76
C VAL A 13 -12.41 -10.29 -12.14
N LYS A 14 -12.66 -9.43 -13.11
CA LYS A 14 -12.93 -9.82 -14.50
C LYS A 14 -11.93 -9.16 -15.43
N PRO A 15 -11.58 -9.79 -16.56
CA PRO A 15 -10.84 -9.13 -17.62
C PRO A 15 -11.55 -7.85 -18.06
N LEU A 16 -10.77 -6.81 -18.38
CA LEU A 16 -11.32 -5.60 -18.95
C LEU A 16 -12.01 -5.93 -20.29
N PRO A 17 -13.26 -5.52 -20.50
CA PRO A 17 -13.93 -5.75 -21.79
C PRO A 17 -13.17 -5.01 -22.91
N ALA A 18 -13.23 -5.55 -24.12
CA ALA A 18 -12.71 -4.86 -25.29
C ALA A 18 -13.46 -3.51 -25.44
N ARG A 19 -12.70 -2.40 -25.43
CA ARG A 19 -13.23 -1.04 -25.58
C ARG A 19 -14.33 -0.68 -24.55
N PRO A 20 -14.01 -0.60 -23.24
CA PRO A 20 -14.96 -0.13 -22.24
C PRO A 20 -15.36 1.33 -22.49
N ARG A 21 -16.58 1.69 -22.11
CA ARG A 21 -17.03 3.10 -22.16
C ARG A 21 -16.44 3.96 -21.03
N GLN A 22 -16.02 3.34 -19.96
CA GLN A 22 -15.47 4.02 -18.79
C GLN A 22 -14.28 3.21 -18.26
N LEU A 23 -13.20 3.90 -17.93
CA LEU A 23 -12.02 3.32 -17.31
C LEU A 23 -11.56 4.22 -16.18
N ILE A 24 -11.54 3.67 -14.96
CA ILE A 24 -11.10 4.36 -13.76
C ILE A 24 -9.85 3.65 -13.24
N HIS A 25 -8.75 4.37 -13.21
CA HIS A 25 -7.56 3.97 -12.45
C HIS A 25 -7.74 4.48 -11.02
N ALA A 26 -7.67 3.60 -10.04
CA ALA A 26 -8.00 3.94 -8.65
C ALA A 26 -6.83 3.68 -7.71
N GLY A 27 -6.24 4.73 -7.17
CA GLY A 27 -5.16 4.67 -6.19
C GLY A 27 -3.90 3.95 -6.71
N GLY A 28 -3.07 3.49 -5.80
CA GLY A 28 -1.87 2.70 -6.11
C GLY A 28 -0.69 3.51 -6.65
N GLU A 29 0.48 2.88 -6.70
CA GLU A 29 1.71 3.41 -7.31
C GLU A 29 1.73 3.08 -8.82
N LEU A 30 0.69 3.51 -9.52
CA LEU A 30 0.44 3.07 -10.90
C LEU A 30 1.37 3.75 -11.92
N LEU A 31 1.76 5.00 -11.65
CA LEU A 31 2.50 5.81 -12.62
C LEU A 31 3.97 5.40 -12.76
N THR A 32 4.48 4.60 -11.82
CA THR A 32 5.89 4.18 -11.78
C THR A 32 6.09 2.67 -11.76
N CYS A 33 5.02 1.89 -11.87
CA CYS A 33 5.12 0.43 -11.93
C CYS A 33 5.37 -0.05 -13.36
N SER A 34 6.59 -0.50 -13.65
CA SER A 34 7.00 -0.99 -14.96
C SER A 34 6.40 -2.36 -15.30
N ALA A 35 6.43 -2.72 -16.59
CA ALA A 35 6.03 -4.05 -17.06
C ALA A 35 6.84 -5.17 -16.40
N TRP A 36 8.14 -4.95 -16.15
CA TRP A 36 8.98 -5.88 -15.42
C TRP A 36 8.45 -6.15 -14.01
N GLN A 37 8.24 -5.09 -13.23
CA GLN A 37 7.69 -5.21 -11.88
C GLN A 37 6.31 -5.87 -11.87
N ALA A 38 5.43 -5.46 -12.78
CA ALA A 38 4.08 -6.03 -12.89
C ALA A 38 4.12 -7.53 -13.23
N ALA A 39 5.00 -7.96 -14.15
CA ALA A 39 5.12 -9.35 -14.54
C ALA A 39 5.72 -10.24 -13.44
N VAL A 40 6.76 -9.76 -12.75
CA VAL A 40 7.39 -10.51 -11.64
C VAL A 40 6.43 -10.67 -10.47
N MET A 41 5.65 -9.63 -10.14
CA MET A 41 4.66 -9.69 -9.05
C MET A 41 3.52 -10.70 -9.28
N LEU A 42 3.36 -11.22 -10.50
CA LEU A 42 2.38 -12.29 -10.79
C LEU A 42 2.91 -13.69 -10.52
N LEU A 43 4.20 -13.84 -10.23
CA LEU A 43 4.84 -15.14 -10.00
C LEU A 43 4.77 -15.56 -8.54
N GLU A 44 4.87 -16.87 -8.31
CA GLU A 44 5.19 -17.42 -7.00
C GLU A 44 6.64 -17.06 -6.60
N PRO A 45 6.96 -16.93 -5.30
CA PRO A 45 8.25 -16.42 -4.82
C PRO A 45 9.47 -17.12 -5.40
N ALA A 46 9.45 -18.45 -5.50
CA ALA A 46 10.57 -19.23 -6.05
C ALA A 46 10.79 -18.94 -7.55
N ALA A 47 9.71 -18.89 -8.33
CA ALA A 47 9.76 -18.54 -9.76
C ALA A 47 10.20 -17.09 -9.97
N ALA A 48 9.78 -16.17 -9.12
CA ALA A 48 10.21 -14.78 -9.16
C ALA A 48 11.72 -14.65 -8.91
N ALA A 49 12.26 -15.37 -7.92
CA ALA A 49 13.69 -15.36 -7.61
C ALA A 49 14.52 -15.87 -8.80
N ASP A 50 14.09 -16.95 -9.46
CA ASP A 50 14.77 -17.47 -10.68
C ASP A 50 14.74 -16.44 -11.83
N ILE A 51 13.60 -15.82 -12.08
CA ILE A 51 13.45 -14.83 -13.15
C ILE A 51 14.26 -13.56 -12.86
N ILE A 52 14.28 -13.10 -11.61
CA ILE A 52 15.10 -11.94 -11.19
C ILE A 52 16.58 -12.24 -11.36
N SER A 53 17.04 -13.43 -10.92
CA SER A 53 18.43 -13.85 -11.10
C SER A 53 18.84 -13.95 -12.57
N ARG A 54 17.92 -14.36 -13.45
CA ARG A 54 18.19 -14.58 -14.88
C ARG A 54 18.19 -13.31 -15.71
N TYR A 55 17.33 -12.34 -15.39
CA TYR A 55 17.07 -11.19 -16.24
C TYR A 55 17.23 -9.84 -15.53
N GLY A 56 17.42 -9.80 -14.20
CA GLY A 56 17.41 -8.56 -13.42
C GLY A 56 18.51 -7.58 -13.81
N ASP A 57 19.67 -8.08 -14.25
CA ASP A 57 20.81 -7.27 -14.65
C ASP A 57 20.81 -6.89 -16.14
N ASP A 58 19.85 -7.39 -16.93
CA ASP A 58 19.68 -7.07 -18.34
C ASP A 58 18.31 -6.42 -18.60
N PRO A 59 18.22 -5.09 -18.62
CA PRO A 59 16.94 -4.38 -18.82
C PRO A 59 16.24 -4.72 -20.13
N ALA A 60 16.96 -5.03 -21.19
CA ALA A 60 16.37 -5.39 -22.49
C ALA A 60 15.76 -6.79 -22.45
N ALA A 61 16.48 -7.77 -21.90
CA ALA A 61 15.98 -9.13 -21.72
C ALA A 61 14.80 -9.16 -20.73
N ALA A 62 14.87 -8.39 -19.64
CA ALA A 62 13.78 -8.21 -18.67
C ALA A 62 12.52 -7.65 -19.32
N ALA A 63 12.64 -6.58 -20.12
CA ALA A 63 11.54 -5.99 -20.86
C ALA A 63 10.91 -6.96 -21.87
N ALA A 64 11.74 -7.67 -22.63
CA ALA A 64 11.28 -8.67 -23.60
C ALA A 64 10.56 -9.84 -22.93
N TRP A 65 11.06 -10.32 -21.79
CA TRP A 65 10.40 -11.34 -21.00
C TRP A 65 9.05 -10.83 -20.45
N ALA A 66 9.03 -9.65 -19.86
CA ALA A 66 7.82 -9.06 -19.31
C ALA A 66 6.73 -8.85 -20.38
N ALA A 67 7.10 -8.39 -21.57
CA ALA A 67 6.17 -8.23 -22.70
C ALA A 67 5.52 -9.55 -23.11
N ARG A 68 6.29 -10.65 -23.14
CA ARG A 68 5.76 -12.01 -23.40
C ARG A 68 4.84 -12.49 -22.28
N GLN A 69 5.26 -12.29 -21.02
CA GLN A 69 4.48 -12.70 -19.84
C GLN A 69 3.14 -11.99 -19.74
N LEU A 70 3.11 -10.69 -20.01
CA LEU A 70 1.91 -9.87 -19.94
C LEU A 70 1.08 -9.84 -21.23
N GLY A 71 1.62 -10.34 -22.34
CA GLY A 71 0.98 -10.29 -23.66
C GLY A 71 0.78 -8.87 -24.18
N THR A 72 1.68 -7.93 -23.83
CA THR A 72 1.61 -6.52 -24.22
C THR A 72 2.99 -5.93 -24.43
N SER A 73 3.11 -5.00 -25.38
CA SER A 73 4.32 -4.21 -25.59
C SER A 73 4.39 -2.93 -24.75
N ARG A 74 3.38 -2.66 -23.91
CA ARG A 74 3.38 -1.50 -23.01
C ARG A 74 4.46 -1.66 -21.96
N THR A 75 5.22 -0.60 -21.72
CA THR A 75 6.24 -0.58 -20.66
C THR A 75 5.66 -0.19 -19.31
N MET A 76 4.49 0.49 -19.31
CA MET A 76 3.74 0.91 -18.12
C MET A 76 2.31 0.32 -18.15
N PRO A 77 2.15 -0.98 -17.84
CA PRO A 77 0.91 -1.73 -18.11
C PRO A 77 -0.29 -1.28 -17.29
N TYR A 78 -0.06 -0.67 -16.12
CA TYR A 78 -1.13 -0.14 -15.27
C TYR A 78 -1.65 1.22 -15.73
N VAL A 79 -0.98 1.88 -16.69
CA VAL A 79 -1.42 3.16 -17.24
C VAL A 79 -2.08 2.93 -18.60
N VAL A 80 -3.36 2.60 -18.58
CA VAL A 80 -4.13 2.34 -19.79
C VAL A 80 -4.70 3.65 -20.30
N GLY A 81 -4.29 4.05 -21.52
CA GLY A 81 -4.72 5.30 -22.11
C GLY A 81 -6.03 5.20 -22.91
N ARG A 82 -6.50 6.34 -23.41
CA ARG A 82 -7.77 6.52 -24.14
C ARG A 82 -7.96 5.59 -25.34
N GLY A 83 -6.87 5.16 -25.99
CA GLY A 83 -6.95 4.24 -27.13
C GLY A 83 -7.57 2.87 -26.83
N ALA A 84 -7.68 2.49 -25.55
CA ALA A 84 -8.34 1.27 -25.12
C ALA A 84 -9.87 1.42 -24.96
N LEU A 85 -10.38 2.64 -25.01
CA LEU A 85 -11.81 2.95 -24.80
C LEU A 85 -12.61 2.91 -26.10
N ALA A 86 -13.92 2.73 -25.96
CA ALA A 86 -14.86 3.00 -27.02
C ALA A 86 -14.85 4.51 -27.42
N PRO A 87 -15.28 4.87 -28.63
CA PRO A 87 -15.43 6.27 -29.01
C PRO A 87 -16.31 7.01 -28.00
N GLY A 88 -15.87 8.22 -27.57
CA GLY A 88 -16.55 9.00 -26.53
C GLY A 88 -16.41 8.48 -25.10
N GLY A 89 -15.65 7.40 -24.90
CA GLY A 89 -15.43 6.82 -23.58
C GLY A 89 -14.68 7.74 -22.63
N LYS A 90 -14.86 7.57 -21.32
CA LYS A 90 -14.31 8.40 -20.25
C LYS A 90 -13.11 7.72 -19.57
N LEU A 91 -12.03 8.48 -19.41
CA LEU A 91 -10.78 8.04 -18.78
C LEU A 91 -10.52 8.84 -17.51
N VAL A 92 -10.48 8.17 -16.37
CA VAL A 92 -10.26 8.78 -15.06
C VAL A 92 -9.03 8.18 -14.40
N PHE A 93 -8.16 9.03 -13.87
CA PHE A 93 -7.10 8.67 -12.93
C PHE A 93 -7.44 9.28 -11.58
N ASN A 94 -7.84 8.45 -10.63
CA ASN A 94 -8.31 8.85 -9.31
C ASN A 94 -7.26 8.53 -8.23
N ALA A 95 -6.67 9.57 -7.66
CA ALA A 95 -5.70 9.48 -6.55
C ALA A 95 -4.51 8.54 -6.86
N VAL A 96 -3.95 8.61 -8.06
CA VAL A 96 -2.82 7.75 -8.47
C VAL A 96 -1.50 8.25 -7.90
N GLY A 97 -0.58 7.33 -7.60
CA GLY A 97 0.76 7.61 -7.08
C GLY A 97 1.86 7.40 -8.12
N GLY A 98 2.97 8.11 -7.92
CA GLY A 98 4.14 8.06 -8.78
C GLY A 98 5.35 8.73 -8.11
N VAL A 99 5.64 8.38 -6.85
CA VAL A 99 6.72 9.03 -6.07
C VAL A 99 8.12 8.82 -6.67
N GLU A 100 8.30 7.74 -7.46
CA GLU A 100 9.57 7.43 -8.14
C GLU A 100 9.62 7.97 -9.58
N TRP A 101 8.82 9.00 -9.91
CA TRP A 101 8.71 9.57 -11.25
C TRP A 101 10.06 9.93 -11.86
N ASP A 102 10.93 10.59 -11.11
CA ASP A 102 12.24 11.04 -11.59
C ASP A 102 13.21 9.88 -11.88
N ALA A 103 12.96 8.70 -11.31
CA ALA A 103 13.74 7.51 -11.57
C ALA A 103 13.32 6.76 -12.85
N LEU A 104 12.17 7.10 -13.44
CA LEU A 104 11.70 6.44 -14.65
C LEU A 104 12.56 6.83 -15.87
N PRO A 105 12.87 5.89 -16.77
CA PRO A 105 13.39 6.19 -18.10
C PRO A 105 12.48 7.15 -18.88
N ALA A 106 13.06 8.02 -19.71
CA ALA A 106 12.31 9.03 -20.46
C ALA A 106 11.16 8.42 -21.27
N ALA A 107 11.40 7.30 -21.97
CA ALA A 107 10.37 6.65 -22.78
C ALA A 107 9.17 6.17 -21.93
N GLN A 108 9.40 5.72 -20.71
CA GLN A 108 8.33 5.33 -19.80
C GLN A 108 7.55 6.54 -19.29
N ARG A 109 8.24 7.65 -18.96
CA ARG A 109 7.58 8.92 -18.62
C ARG A 109 6.71 9.41 -19.76
N ASP A 110 7.20 9.34 -21.00
CA ASP A 110 6.44 9.79 -22.19
C ASP A 110 5.20 8.91 -22.42
N GLU A 111 5.29 7.59 -22.22
CA GLU A 111 4.13 6.68 -22.28
C GLU A 111 3.05 7.10 -21.26
N VAL A 112 3.45 7.34 -20.01
CA VAL A 112 2.55 7.78 -18.96
C VAL A 112 1.96 9.15 -19.24
N LYS A 113 2.79 10.15 -19.62
CA LYS A 113 2.35 11.51 -19.96
C LYS A 113 1.29 11.50 -21.06
N ALA A 114 1.51 10.74 -22.13
CA ALA A 114 0.56 10.63 -23.23
C ALA A 114 -0.82 10.10 -22.79
N ALA A 115 -0.87 9.25 -21.77
CA ALA A 115 -2.14 8.78 -21.21
C ALA A 115 -2.79 9.83 -20.31
N LEU A 116 -2.01 10.45 -19.40
CA LEU A 116 -2.51 11.46 -18.45
C LEU A 116 -3.04 12.71 -19.14
N GLN A 117 -2.36 13.20 -20.17
CA GLN A 117 -2.79 14.38 -20.95
C GLN A 117 -4.13 14.20 -21.67
N ARG A 118 -4.55 12.95 -21.88
CA ARG A 118 -5.83 12.60 -22.53
C ARG A 118 -6.90 12.14 -21.55
N ALA A 119 -6.66 12.24 -20.25
CA ALA A 119 -7.64 11.91 -19.24
C ALA A 119 -8.77 12.95 -19.18
N ASP A 120 -9.98 12.51 -18.88
CA ASP A 120 -11.11 13.41 -18.59
C ASP A 120 -11.02 13.93 -17.16
N TRP A 121 -10.36 13.17 -16.26
CA TRP A 121 -10.02 13.55 -14.89
C TRP A 121 -8.70 12.94 -14.48
N LEU A 122 -7.90 13.71 -13.74
CA LEU A 122 -6.67 13.27 -13.12
C LEU A 122 -6.59 13.84 -11.71
N SER A 123 -6.33 12.99 -10.72
CA SER A 123 -5.90 13.40 -9.38
C SER A 123 -4.81 12.48 -8.86
N VAL A 124 -3.96 13.00 -7.98
CA VAL A 124 -2.82 12.29 -7.41
C VAL A 124 -2.90 12.26 -5.89
N ARG A 125 -2.32 11.21 -5.28
CA ARG A 125 -2.51 10.94 -3.86
C ARG A 125 -1.48 11.60 -2.92
N ASP A 126 -0.44 12.21 -3.45
CA ASP A 126 0.60 12.84 -2.64
C ASP A 126 1.26 14.02 -3.34
N HIS A 127 1.88 14.90 -2.53
CA HIS A 127 2.50 16.12 -3.00
C HIS A 127 3.76 15.90 -3.83
N VAL A 128 4.48 14.78 -3.62
CA VAL A 128 5.69 14.43 -4.39
C VAL A 128 5.30 14.11 -5.82
N THR A 129 4.31 13.22 -6.01
CA THR A 129 3.75 12.90 -7.33
C THR A 129 3.21 14.16 -8.01
N ARG A 130 2.49 15.01 -7.26
CA ARG A 130 1.96 16.28 -7.80
C ARG A 130 3.07 17.21 -8.29
N ALA A 131 4.13 17.38 -7.50
CA ALA A 131 5.26 18.23 -7.86
C ALA A 131 5.98 17.72 -9.13
N ALA A 132 6.22 16.41 -9.20
CA ALA A 132 6.84 15.76 -10.35
C ALA A 132 6.02 15.94 -11.63
N LEU A 133 4.71 15.69 -11.59
CA LEU A 133 3.84 15.90 -12.75
C LEU A 133 3.74 17.38 -13.17
N ARG A 134 3.72 18.29 -12.18
CA ARG A 134 3.69 19.73 -12.46
C ARG A 134 4.96 20.22 -13.18
N ALA A 135 6.12 19.66 -12.84
CA ALA A 135 7.37 19.93 -13.56
C ALA A 135 7.32 19.50 -15.03
N GLU A 136 6.47 18.52 -15.36
CA GLU A 136 6.21 18.06 -16.72
C GLU A 136 5.02 18.79 -17.41
N GLY A 137 4.51 19.86 -16.79
CA GLY A 137 3.39 20.65 -17.33
C GLY A 137 2.01 19.99 -17.13
N ILE A 138 1.89 19.00 -16.26
CA ILE A 138 0.63 18.32 -15.95
C ILE A 138 0.16 18.76 -14.55
N ASP A 139 -0.93 19.53 -14.49
CA ASP A 139 -1.54 19.88 -13.21
C ASP A 139 -2.55 18.80 -12.80
N ALA A 140 -2.47 18.40 -11.52
CA ALA A 140 -3.32 17.37 -10.94
C ALA A 140 -3.68 17.74 -9.49
N PRO A 141 -4.95 17.86 -9.13
CA PRO A 141 -5.36 18.11 -7.77
C PRO A 141 -4.97 16.93 -6.86
N LEU A 142 -4.72 17.25 -5.59
CA LEU A 142 -4.52 16.24 -4.56
C LEU A 142 -5.85 15.60 -4.18
N CYS A 143 -5.86 14.27 -4.09
CA CYS A 143 -6.98 13.48 -3.60
C CYS A 143 -6.44 12.35 -2.72
N PRO A 144 -6.97 12.13 -1.51
CA PRO A 144 -6.57 11.01 -0.68
C PRO A 144 -6.74 9.67 -1.41
N ASP A 145 -5.89 8.69 -1.11
CA ASP A 145 -6.04 7.33 -1.67
C ASP A 145 -7.44 6.78 -1.36
N PRO A 146 -8.13 6.13 -2.32
CA PRO A 146 -9.48 5.56 -2.11
C PRO A 146 -9.62 4.66 -0.89
N ALA A 147 -8.53 4.05 -0.42
CA ALA A 147 -8.54 3.19 0.76
C ALA A 147 -8.89 3.92 2.06
N VAL A 148 -8.88 5.27 2.10
CA VAL A 148 -9.39 6.04 3.25
C VAL A 148 -10.88 5.80 3.51
N MET A 149 -11.61 5.30 2.50
CA MET A 149 -13.05 4.99 2.57
C MET A 149 -13.34 3.59 3.14
N VAL A 150 -12.33 2.79 3.45
CA VAL A 150 -12.51 1.39 3.84
C VAL A 150 -13.40 1.22 5.07
N ALA A 151 -13.31 2.13 6.04
CA ALA A 151 -14.14 2.09 7.24
C ALA A 151 -15.62 2.37 6.95
N ASP A 152 -15.91 3.27 6.01
CA ASP A 152 -17.29 3.59 5.63
C ASP A 152 -17.91 2.54 4.70
N CYS A 153 -17.15 2.13 3.67
CA CYS A 153 -17.66 1.21 2.67
C CYS A 153 -17.79 -0.23 3.17
N PHE A 154 -16.89 -0.65 4.08
CA PHE A 154 -16.74 -2.05 4.49
C PHE A 154 -16.68 -2.25 6.01
N GLY A 155 -16.97 -1.22 6.80
CA GLY A 155 -16.89 -1.27 8.27
C GLY A 155 -17.71 -2.39 8.89
N GLU A 156 -18.89 -2.69 8.36
CA GLU A 156 -19.73 -3.80 8.84
C GLU A 156 -19.06 -5.17 8.57
N THR A 157 -18.62 -5.40 7.34
CA THR A 157 -17.89 -6.62 6.97
C THR A 157 -16.65 -6.80 7.86
N ILE A 158 -15.90 -5.72 8.08
CA ILE A 158 -14.69 -5.74 8.90
C ILE A 158 -15.04 -6.09 10.36
N ARG A 159 -16.12 -5.53 10.92
CA ARG A 159 -16.58 -5.87 12.29
C ARG A 159 -16.97 -7.35 12.43
N GLN A 160 -17.60 -7.93 11.41
CA GLN A 160 -17.93 -9.35 11.41
C GLN A 160 -16.66 -10.21 11.50
N HIS A 161 -15.61 -9.86 10.72
CA HIS A 161 -14.32 -10.53 10.77
C HIS A 161 -13.55 -10.31 12.08
N GLN A 162 -13.79 -9.22 12.81
CA GLN A 162 -13.17 -9.00 14.13
C GLN A 162 -13.65 -10.01 15.19
N ASN A 163 -14.87 -10.47 15.08
CA ASN A 163 -15.52 -11.31 16.11
C ASN A 163 -15.38 -12.82 15.87
N THR A 164 -14.71 -13.22 14.79
CA THR A 164 -14.61 -14.62 14.38
C THR A 164 -13.19 -14.98 13.90
N GLY A 165 -12.93 -16.26 13.76
CA GLY A 165 -11.74 -16.78 13.08
C GLY A 165 -10.40 -16.30 13.65
N PRO A 166 -9.42 -16.00 12.76
CA PRO A 166 -8.06 -15.71 13.18
C PRO A 166 -7.92 -14.39 13.95
N VAL A 167 -8.77 -13.40 13.70
CA VAL A 167 -8.72 -12.11 14.42
C VAL A 167 -9.15 -12.28 15.86
N LYS A 168 -10.25 -13.02 16.10
CA LYS A 168 -10.71 -13.35 17.45
C LYS A 168 -9.65 -14.12 18.24
N ALA A 169 -8.96 -15.06 17.59
CA ALA A 169 -7.87 -15.81 18.22
C ALA A 169 -6.67 -14.93 18.65
N VAL A 170 -6.40 -13.84 17.92
CA VAL A 170 -5.39 -12.85 18.32
C VAL A 170 -5.87 -12.03 19.52
N GLN A 171 -7.12 -11.59 19.51
CA GLN A 171 -7.72 -10.84 20.64
C GLN A 171 -7.73 -11.66 21.93
N ASP A 172 -8.09 -12.95 21.84
CA ASP A 172 -8.11 -13.86 22.98
C ASP A 172 -6.70 -14.11 23.54
N ALA A 173 -5.69 -14.12 22.68
CA ALA A 173 -4.31 -14.26 23.11
C ALA A 173 -3.75 -12.99 23.77
N PHE A 174 -4.29 -11.82 23.43
CA PHE A 174 -3.83 -10.52 23.93
C PHE A 174 -4.99 -9.72 24.54
N PRO A 175 -5.48 -10.09 25.74
CA PRO A 175 -6.67 -9.47 26.34
C PRO A 175 -6.50 -7.98 26.65
N HIS A 176 -5.26 -7.49 26.81
CA HIS A 176 -4.95 -6.06 26.97
C HIS A 176 -4.86 -5.30 25.65
N GLY A 177 -4.97 -6.03 24.52
CA GLY A 177 -4.83 -5.51 23.17
C GLY A 177 -3.46 -5.82 22.55
N TYR A 178 -3.31 -5.43 21.30
CA TYR A 178 -2.10 -5.71 20.52
C TYR A 178 -1.77 -4.59 19.53
N LEU A 179 -0.52 -4.58 19.08
CA LEU A 179 -0.05 -3.80 17.91
C LEU A 179 -0.07 -4.71 16.68
N ALA A 180 -0.62 -4.23 15.57
CA ALA A 180 -0.56 -4.92 14.28
C ALA A 180 0.75 -4.55 13.56
N CYS A 181 1.62 -5.54 13.31
CA CYS A 181 2.97 -5.33 12.82
C CYS A 181 3.19 -6.02 11.48
N GLN A 182 3.64 -5.27 10.45
CA GLN A 182 3.92 -5.79 9.11
C GLN A 182 5.24 -5.25 8.58
N PHE A 183 6.05 -6.12 7.98
CA PHE A 183 7.37 -5.80 7.47
C PHE A 183 7.61 -6.47 6.13
N SER A 184 8.07 -5.68 5.12
CA SER A 184 8.47 -6.23 3.83
C SER A 184 9.79 -6.99 3.91
N ALA A 185 10.11 -7.76 2.86
CA ALA A 185 11.36 -8.49 2.75
C ALA A 185 12.62 -7.61 2.85
N ASP A 186 12.49 -6.30 2.63
CA ASP A 186 13.59 -5.32 2.77
C ASP A 186 14.19 -5.27 4.18
N PHE A 187 13.53 -5.84 5.19
CA PHE A 187 13.99 -5.92 6.58
C PHE A 187 14.51 -7.30 6.98
N ALA A 188 14.83 -8.17 6.01
CA ALA A 188 15.19 -9.56 6.29
C ALA A 188 16.65 -9.76 6.75
N ASP A 189 17.50 -8.73 6.67
CA ASP A 189 18.86 -8.78 7.19
C ASP A 189 18.89 -8.82 8.73
N ASP A 190 19.95 -9.40 9.29
CA ASP A 190 20.04 -9.62 10.74
C ASP A 190 20.06 -8.32 11.53
N ALA A 191 20.71 -7.27 11.05
CA ALA A 191 20.77 -5.98 11.74
C ALA A 191 19.38 -5.33 11.83
N SER A 192 18.60 -5.35 10.74
CA SER A 192 17.21 -4.89 10.72
C SER A 192 16.33 -5.72 11.64
N LEU A 193 16.48 -7.05 11.64
CA LEU A 193 15.71 -7.95 12.50
C LEU A 193 16.04 -7.73 13.99
N ASP A 194 17.30 -7.51 14.33
CA ASP A 194 17.72 -7.23 15.71
C ASP A 194 17.18 -5.88 16.19
N ALA A 195 17.25 -4.83 15.35
CA ALA A 195 16.68 -3.53 15.68
C ALA A 195 15.15 -3.59 15.83
N LEU A 196 14.44 -4.29 14.94
CA LEU A 196 12.99 -4.52 15.04
C LEU A 196 12.62 -5.28 16.31
N SER A 197 13.30 -6.39 16.61
CA SER A 197 13.01 -7.19 17.79
C SER A 197 13.24 -6.42 19.08
N HIS A 198 14.34 -5.64 19.15
CA HIS A 198 14.65 -4.80 20.31
C HIS A 198 13.56 -3.73 20.51
N GLY A 199 13.27 -2.93 19.48
CA GLY A 199 12.30 -1.84 19.60
C GLY A 199 10.89 -2.33 19.87
N LEU A 200 10.43 -3.42 19.23
CA LEU A 200 9.14 -4.03 19.46
C LEU A 200 9.01 -4.64 20.86
N SER A 201 10.07 -5.32 21.36
CA SER A 201 10.08 -5.88 22.72
C SER A 201 9.94 -4.80 23.77
N ARG A 202 10.68 -3.69 23.61
CA ARG A 202 10.59 -2.57 24.54
C ARG A 202 9.24 -1.88 24.51
N ALA A 203 8.68 -1.65 23.31
CA ALA A 203 7.34 -1.08 23.18
C ALA A 203 6.27 -2.00 23.79
N ALA A 204 6.35 -3.31 23.57
CA ALA A 204 5.44 -4.28 24.17
C ALA A 204 5.56 -4.29 25.71
N ALA A 205 6.77 -4.30 26.26
CA ALA A 205 7.01 -4.24 27.70
C ALA A 205 6.49 -2.95 28.34
N ALA A 206 6.69 -1.80 27.68
CA ALA A 206 6.25 -0.49 28.19
C ALA A 206 4.72 -0.32 28.14
N THR A 207 4.02 -1.00 27.22
CA THR A 207 2.57 -0.82 27.01
C THR A 207 1.73 -1.99 27.51
N GLY A 208 2.32 -3.14 27.75
CA GLY A 208 1.59 -4.39 28.04
C GLY A 208 0.85 -4.96 26.82
N LEU A 209 1.08 -4.44 25.61
CA LEU A 209 0.43 -4.89 24.39
C LEU A 209 1.15 -6.08 23.75
N GLY A 210 0.36 -7.00 23.18
CA GLY A 210 0.89 -8.06 22.33
C GLY A 210 1.31 -7.57 20.93
N LEU A 211 1.97 -8.44 20.18
CA LEU A 211 2.40 -8.16 18.80
C LEU A 211 1.73 -9.16 17.85
N ALA A 212 0.84 -8.68 16.98
CA ALA A 212 0.25 -9.49 15.91
C ALA A 212 1.05 -9.26 14.62
N LEU A 213 1.87 -10.23 14.24
CA LEU A 213 2.72 -10.17 13.06
C LEU A 213 1.91 -10.64 11.85
N PHE A 214 1.63 -9.77 10.88
CA PHE A 214 0.80 -10.09 9.74
C PHE A 214 1.48 -9.77 8.41
N ARG A 215 1.02 -10.39 7.33
CA ARG A 215 1.43 -10.09 5.96
C ARG A 215 0.35 -9.27 5.26
N ALA A 216 0.75 -8.18 4.59
CA ALA A 216 -0.16 -7.34 3.82
C ALA A 216 -0.37 -7.88 2.39
N GLY A 217 0.48 -8.77 1.92
CA GLY A 217 0.41 -9.39 0.61
C GLY A 217 1.31 -10.62 0.49
N ALA A 218 1.18 -11.35 -0.62
CA ALA A 218 1.98 -12.52 -0.93
C ALA A 218 2.81 -12.36 -2.21
N ALA A 219 2.81 -11.17 -2.82
CA ALA A 219 3.59 -10.92 -4.03
C ALA A 219 5.10 -10.93 -3.72
N PRO A 220 5.94 -11.34 -4.69
CA PRO A 220 7.39 -11.20 -4.59
C PRO A 220 7.78 -9.76 -4.23
N TRP A 221 8.90 -9.61 -3.48
CA TRP A 221 9.40 -8.35 -2.92
C TRP A 221 8.52 -7.71 -1.81
N HIS A 222 7.38 -8.33 -1.46
CA HIS A 222 6.56 -7.86 -0.35
C HIS A 222 6.90 -8.61 0.93
N ASP A 223 6.02 -9.45 1.43
CA ASP A 223 6.14 -10.02 2.76
C ASP A 223 6.67 -11.46 2.70
N ASP A 224 7.85 -11.69 3.26
CA ASP A 224 8.48 -13.01 3.33
C ASP A 224 8.10 -13.74 4.64
N PRO A 225 7.44 -14.92 4.59
CA PRO A 225 7.15 -15.71 5.79
C PRO A 225 8.39 -16.04 6.63
N ALA A 226 9.54 -16.25 6.00
CA ALA A 226 10.78 -16.57 6.70
C ALA A 226 11.27 -15.41 7.60
N LEU A 227 11.06 -14.16 7.16
CA LEU A 227 11.34 -12.97 7.96
C LEU A 227 10.54 -13.02 9.28
N TYR A 228 9.24 -13.28 9.20
CA TYR A 228 8.36 -13.29 10.37
C TYR A 228 8.73 -14.40 11.36
N GLU A 229 9.13 -15.57 10.89
CA GLU A 229 9.62 -16.64 11.75
C GLU A 229 10.95 -16.28 12.42
N LYS A 230 11.89 -15.65 11.69
CA LYS A 230 13.14 -15.16 12.25
C LYS A 230 12.89 -14.09 13.30
N LEU A 231 11.99 -13.14 13.02
CA LEU A 231 11.63 -12.08 13.96
C LEU A 231 10.95 -12.65 15.22
N ARG A 232 9.99 -13.56 15.06
CA ARG A 232 9.28 -14.21 16.18
C ARG A 232 10.24 -14.93 17.15
N ARG A 233 11.30 -15.58 16.61
CA ARG A 233 12.32 -16.25 17.43
C ARG A 233 13.19 -15.29 18.24
N ARG A 234 13.31 -14.03 17.80
CA ARG A 234 14.06 -12.97 18.50
C ARG A 234 13.24 -12.25 19.58
N LEU A 235 11.93 -12.37 19.51
CA LEU A 235 11.01 -11.74 20.45
C LEU A 235 10.82 -12.61 21.72
N PRO A 236 10.56 -12.02 22.90
CA PRO A 236 10.28 -12.77 24.11
C PRO A 236 9.10 -13.74 23.93
N LEU A 237 9.18 -14.89 24.55
CA LEU A 237 8.14 -15.92 24.45
C LEU A 237 6.78 -15.37 24.89
N GLY A 238 5.74 -15.64 24.11
CA GLY A 238 4.38 -15.19 24.40
C GLY A 238 4.08 -13.74 24.00
N THR A 239 5.08 -12.93 23.60
CA THR A 239 4.87 -11.53 23.24
C THR A 239 4.28 -11.38 21.83
N ALA A 240 4.57 -12.31 20.91
CA ALA A 240 4.17 -12.18 19.51
C ALA A 240 3.42 -13.41 18.98
N ARG A 241 2.47 -13.17 18.09
CA ARG A 241 1.76 -14.19 17.30
C ARG A 241 1.85 -13.89 15.81
N LEU A 242 2.07 -14.93 15.02
CA LEU A 242 1.93 -14.88 13.57
C LEU A 242 0.44 -14.93 13.20
N PHE A 243 0.01 -13.99 12.38
CA PHE A 243 -1.35 -13.96 11.87
C PHE A 243 -1.43 -14.81 10.59
N PRO A 244 -2.25 -15.87 10.56
CA PRO A 244 -2.19 -16.86 9.48
C PRO A 244 -2.93 -16.47 8.21
N SER A 245 -3.85 -15.48 8.28
CA SER A 245 -4.74 -15.16 7.16
C SER A 245 -4.13 -14.15 6.20
N LEU A 246 -4.33 -14.38 4.90
CA LEU A 246 -4.11 -13.41 3.82
C LEU A 246 -5.43 -12.86 3.26
N HIS A 247 -6.55 -13.20 3.87
CA HIS A 247 -7.85 -12.68 3.44
C HIS A 247 -7.94 -11.18 3.74
N LEU A 248 -8.30 -10.39 2.76
CA LEU A 248 -8.29 -8.92 2.84
C LEU A 248 -9.05 -8.39 4.07
N TRP A 249 -10.26 -8.90 4.30
CA TRP A 249 -11.09 -8.44 5.41
C TRP A 249 -10.59 -8.89 6.78
N ASP A 250 -9.90 -10.02 6.87
CA ASP A 250 -9.21 -10.44 8.11
C ASP A 250 -8.05 -9.49 8.43
N ILE A 251 -7.27 -9.08 7.42
CA ILE A 251 -6.17 -8.11 7.58
C ILE A 251 -6.73 -6.74 8.00
N CYS A 252 -7.76 -6.26 7.34
CA CYS A 252 -8.40 -5.00 7.72
C CYS A 252 -9.00 -5.07 9.13
N ALA A 253 -9.60 -6.20 9.50
CA ALA A 253 -10.18 -6.43 10.82
C ALA A 253 -9.10 -6.52 11.91
N LEU A 254 -7.96 -7.18 11.63
CA LEU A 254 -6.81 -7.23 12.52
C LEU A 254 -6.28 -5.81 12.81
N ILE A 255 -6.12 -5.00 11.76
CA ILE A 255 -5.69 -3.60 11.91
C ILE A 255 -6.73 -2.82 12.72
N ALA A 256 -8.00 -2.88 12.33
CA ALA A 256 -9.08 -2.10 12.94
C ALA A 256 -9.31 -2.43 14.43
N ALA A 257 -9.02 -3.67 14.86
CA ALA A 257 -9.14 -4.10 16.26
C ALA A 257 -7.85 -3.87 17.08
N SER A 258 -6.76 -3.40 16.46
CA SER A 258 -5.48 -3.17 17.14
C SER A 258 -5.49 -1.87 17.96
N ARG A 259 -4.52 -1.72 18.85
CA ARG A 259 -4.23 -0.46 19.55
C ARG A 259 -3.39 0.50 18.72
N GLY A 260 -2.83 0.03 17.63
CA GLY A 260 -2.03 0.79 16.68
C GLY A 260 -1.27 -0.11 15.72
N THR A 261 -0.62 0.48 14.72
CA THR A 261 0.09 -0.26 13.69
C THR A 261 1.54 0.20 13.53
N VAL A 262 2.39 -0.78 13.19
CA VAL A 262 3.74 -0.56 12.69
C VAL A 262 3.86 -1.31 11.37
N CYS A 263 4.02 -0.60 10.26
CA CYS A 263 4.07 -1.29 8.98
C CYS A 263 4.95 -0.59 7.94
N SER A 264 5.55 -1.37 7.07
CA SER A 264 6.23 -0.91 5.85
C SER A 264 5.26 -0.77 4.66
N SER A 265 4.03 -1.24 4.81
CA SER A 265 2.97 -1.10 3.82
C SER A 265 2.26 0.25 3.92
N LEU A 266 2.20 1.01 2.82
CA LEU A 266 1.39 2.24 2.77
C LEU A 266 -0.10 1.94 3.00
N HIS A 267 -0.65 0.88 2.41
CA HIS A 267 -2.05 0.54 2.61
C HIS A 267 -2.34 0.09 4.05
N GLY A 268 -1.41 -0.60 4.73
CA GLY A 268 -1.53 -0.88 6.16
C GLY A 268 -1.67 0.40 6.99
N ARG A 269 -0.88 1.45 6.66
CA ARG A 269 -0.98 2.77 7.28
C ARG A 269 -2.33 3.45 6.97
N ILE A 270 -2.78 3.41 5.70
CA ILE A 270 -4.05 4.06 5.29
C ILE A 270 -5.26 3.39 5.95
N VAL A 271 -5.25 2.06 6.08
CA VAL A 271 -6.32 1.35 6.82
C VAL A 271 -6.34 1.78 8.28
N ALA A 272 -5.18 1.83 8.96
CA ALA A 272 -5.11 2.33 10.34
C ALA A 272 -5.60 3.78 10.46
N LEU A 273 -5.26 4.64 9.49
CA LEU A 273 -5.73 6.02 9.40
C LEU A 273 -7.25 6.06 9.27
N ALA A 274 -7.85 5.27 8.39
CA ALA A 274 -9.31 5.25 8.16
C ALA A 274 -10.10 4.87 9.42
N PHE A 275 -9.50 4.05 10.30
CA PHE A 275 -10.07 3.71 11.61
C PHE A 275 -9.63 4.66 12.76
N GLY A 276 -8.90 5.72 12.46
CA GLY A 276 -8.45 6.70 13.46
C GLY A 276 -7.49 6.10 14.49
N LEU A 277 -6.60 5.19 14.07
CA LEU A 277 -5.67 4.49 14.97
C LEU A 277 -4.27 5.11 14.97
N PRO A 278 -3.51 4.96 16.07
CA PRO A 278 -2.07 5.22 16.12
C PRO A 278 -1.33 4.41 15.07
N ARG A 279 -0.33 5.01 14.42
CA ARG A 279 0.37 4.35 13.31
C ARG A 279 1.79 4.88 13.12
N VAL A 280 2.69 3.97 12.77
CA VAL A 280 4.09 4.25 12.43
C VAL A 280 4.41 3.54 11.12
N SER A 281 5.06 4.22 10.18
CA SER A 281 5.63 3.58 9.00
C SER A 281 7.12 3.29 9.21
N LEU A 282 7.57 2.17 8.63
CA LEU A 282 8.97 1.81 8.60
C LEU A 282 9.58 1.95 7.22
N VAL A 283 10.81 2.44 7.19
CA VAL A 283 11.67 2.49 6.01
C VAL A 283 12.95 1.72 6.27
N PRO A 284 13.48 0.99 5.26
CA PRO A 284 14.76 0.32 5.38
C PRO A 284 15.89 1.34 5.60
N PRO A 285 16.93 1.01 6.39
CA PRO A 285 18.05 1.90 6.62
C PRO A 285 18.78 2.30 5.33
N GLN A 286 18.81 1.42 4.33
CA GLN A 286 19.48 1.60 3.05
C GLN A 286 18.70 2.42 2.03
N GLN A 287 17.46 2.81 2.31
CA GLN A 287 16.61 3.54 1.36
C GLN A 287 17.21 4.92 0.96
N GLY A 288 18.09 5.48 1.78
CA GLY A 288 18.78 6.73 1.50
C GLY A 288 17.81 7.90 1.30
N ARG A 289 18.14 8.79 0.32
CA ARG A 289 17.31 9.97 -0.02
C ARG A 289 16.23 9.70 -1.07
N ARG A 290 15.94 8.42 -1.40
CA ARG A 290 14.90 8.12 -2.38
C ARG A 290 13.53 8.53 -1.84
N PRO A 291 12.65 9.08 -2.70
CA PRO A 291 11.30 9.39 -2.29
C PRO A 291 10.61 8.16 -1.69
N ASP A 292 10.00 8.35 -0.53
CA ASP A 292 9.23 7.28 0.15
C ASP A 292 7.74 7.59 0.08
N LYS A 293 6.99 6.72 -0.56
CA LYS A 293 5.53 6.86 -0.70
C LYS A 293 4.79 6.97 0.64
N ARG A 294 5.34 6.38 1.71
CA ARG A 294 4.76 6.43 3.06
C ARG A 294 4.97 7.81 3.68
N ALA A 295 6.20 8.33 3.57
CA ALA A 295 6.52 9.69 4.01
C ALA A 295 5.73 10.72 3.21
N ALA A 296 5.73 10.63 1.88
CA ALA A 296 4.98 11.52 0.99
C ALA A 296 3.48 11.55 1.32
N SER A 297 2.88 10.39 1.57
CA SER A 297 1.48 10.29 1.98
C SER A 297 1.24 10.94 3.35
N ALA A 298 2.08 10.64 4.35
CA ALA A 298 1.93 11.19 5.69
C ALA A 298 2.13 12.72 5.70
N GLU A 299 3.13 13.22 4.97
CA GLU A 299 3.38 14.67 4.82
C GLU A 299 2.24 15.42 4.13
N THR A 300 1.57 14.76 3.20
CA THR A 300 0.42 15.35 2.49
C THR A 300 -0.83 15.41 3.37
N TRP A 301 -1.07 14.37 4.18
CA TRP A 301 -2.40 14.12 4.71
C TRP A 301 -2.52 14.10 6.23
N GLU A 302 -1.41 13.98 6.96
CA GLU A 302 -1.48 13.73 8.39
C GLU A 302 -0.96 14.91 9.22
N PRO A 303 -1.50 15.13 10.42
CA PRO A 303 -0.99 16.17 11.32
C PRO A 303 0.43 15.82 11.79
N ASP A 304 1.23 16.85 12.09
CA ASP A 304 2.64 16.69 12.52
C ASP A 304 2.81 15.89 13.80
N ALA A 305 1.78 15.83 14.65
CA ALA A 305 1.79 15.01 15.86
C ALA A 305 1.90 13.50 15.58
N VAL A 306 1.50 13.03 14.38
CA VAL A 306 1.55 11.62 14.00
C VAL A 306 2.93 11.32 13.43
N PRO A 307 3.66 10.33 13.97
CA PRO A 307 4.96 9.94 13.43
C PRO A 307 4.88 9.54 11.96
N ARG A 308 5.83 10.00 11.18
CA ARG A 308 5.95 9.67 9.76
C ARG A 308 6.68 8.33 9.58
N SER A 309 7.57 8.22 8.62
CA SER A 309 8.41 7.06 8.40
C SER A 309 9.67 7.12 9.28
N VAL A 310 9.99 6.00 9.94
CA VAL A 310 11.20 5.87 10.78
C VAL A 310 11.96 4.60 10.41
N THR A 311 13.26 4.57 10.71
CA THR A 311 14.10 3.38 10.63
C THR A 311 13.86 2.43 11.82
N PRO A 312 14.23 1.15 11.75
CA PRO A 312 13.97 0.16 12.81
C PRO A 312 14.49 0.55 14.20
N ASP A 313 15.63 1.24 14.28
CA ASP A 313 16.22 1.73 15.54
C ASP A 313 15.37 2.79 16.26
N ARG A 314 14.44 3.43 15.55
CA ARG A 314 13.54 4.47 16.11
C ARG A 314 12.14 3.97 16.42
N ILE A 315 11.86 2.68 16.24
CA ILE A 315 10.50 2.13 16.32
C ILE A 315 9.86 2.33 17.71
N GLU A 316 10.60 2.11 18.79
CA GLU A 316 10.10 2.28 20.16
C GLU A 316 9.61 3.72 20.39
N SER A 317 10.49 4.70 20.18
CA SER A 317 10.16 6.11 20.39
C SER A 317 9.00 6.58 19.51
N ALA A 318 8.98 6.16 18.25
CA ALA A 318 7.90 6.50 17.33
C ALA A 318 6.56 5.85 17.73
N LEU A 319 6.57 4.59 18.22
CA LEU A 319 5.36 3.94 18.73
C LEU A 319 4.83 4.66 19.97
N MET A 320 5.69 4.99 20.94
CA MET A 320 5.26 5.72 22.13
C MET A 320 4.68 7.08 21.77
N GLN A 321 5.30 7.80 20.83
CA GLN A 321 4.74 9.06 20.29
C GLN A 321 3.38 8.82 19.62
N ALA A 322 3.24 7.81 18.76
CA ALA A 322 1.98 7.52 18.07
C ALA A 322 0.84 7.20 19.05
N LEU A 323 1.12 6.39 20.07
CA LEU A 323 0.15 6.00 21.09
C LEU A 323 -0.26 7.18 22.00
N ALA A 324 0.61 8.18 22.14
CA ALA A 324 0.33 9.40 22.91
C ALA A 324 -0.53 10.43 22.13
N VAL A 325 -0.70 10.28 20.81
CA VAL A 325 -1.54 11.18 20.01
C VAL A 325 -3.00 11.05 20.47
N PRO A 326 -3.68 12.16 20.84
CA PRO A 326 -5.07 12.10 21.27
C PRO A 326 -5.97 11.44 20.21
N ALA A 327 -6.80 10.49 20.63
CA ALA A 327 -7.71 9.78 19.72
C ALA A 327 -8.67 10.71 18.95
N GLY A 328 -9.00 11.87 19.51
CA GLY A 328 -9.76 12.92 18.83
C GLY A 328 -9.07 13.42 17.56
N VAL A 329 -7.77 13.72 17.65
CA VAL A 329 -6.94 14.19 16.52
C VAL A 329 -6.91 13.15 15.39
N LEU A 330 -6.76 11.88 15.75
CA LEU A 330 -6.71 10.78 14.77
C LEU A 330 -8.06 10.60 14.06
N ARG A 331 -9.17 10.63 14.81
CA ARG A 331 -10.53 10.53 14.25
C ARG A 331 -10.90 11.73 13.38
N GLU A 332 -10.55 12.94 13.81
CA GLU A 332 -10.78 14.15 13.05
C GLU A 332 -10.01 14.13 11.71
N ASN A 333 -8.74 13.70 11.75
CA ASN A 333 -7.96 13.51 10.53
C ASN A 333 -8.62 12.50 9.57
N ALA A 334 -9.07 11.34 10.06
CA ALA A 334 -9.80 10.35 9.25
C ALA A 334 -11.07 10.96 8.62
N ALA A 335 -11.87 11.68 9.40
CA ALA A 335 -13.09 12.33 8.92
C ALA A 335 -12.80 13.41 7.85
N ARG A 336 -11.77 14.22 8.05
CA ARG A 336 -11.32 15.22 7.08
C ARG A 336 -10.92 14.62 5.76
N LEU A 337 -10.14 13.53 5.77
CA LEU A 337 -9.70 12.86 4.54
C LEU A 337 -10.86 12.20 3.80
N ARG A 338 -11.77 11.57 4.53
CA ARG A 338 -13.01 11.04 3.98
C ARG A 338 -13.83 12.11 3.26
N ALA A 339 -14.06 13.26 3.92
CA ALA A 339 -14.78 14.35 3.32
C ALA A 339 -14.09 14.91 2.06
N HIS A 340 -12.75 15.01 2.10
CA HIS A 340 -11.96 15.45 0.95
C HIS A 340 -12.08 14.44 -0.22
N TYR A 341 -12.00 13.14 0.06
CA TYR A 341 -12.15 12.12 -0.97
C TYR A 341 -13.53 12.18 -1.63
N LEU A 342 -14.60 12.28 -0.84
CA LEU A 342 -15.98 12.39 -1.37
C LEU A 342 -16.18 13.66 -2.20
N HIS A 343 -15.61 14.79 -1.77
CA HIS A 343 -15.63 16.02 -2.56
C HIS A 343 -14.93 15.86 -3.91
N SER A 344 -13.73 15.30 -3.90
CA SER A 344 -12.99 15.01 -5.15
C SER A 344 -13.75 14.03 -6.05
N GLN A 345 -14.33 12.96 -5.47
CA GLN A 345 -15.10 11.98 -6.21
C GLN A 345 -16.32 12.61 -6.90
N ALA A 346 -17.03 13.49 -6.25
CA ALA A 346 -18.20 14.18 -6.82
C ALA A 346 -17.86 14.97 -8.09
N GLN A 347 -16.63 15.48 -8.23
CA GLN A 347 -16.20 16.26 -9.39
C GLN A 347 -16.10 15.44 -10.67
N TRP A 348 -15.74 14.15 -10.58
CA TRP A 348 -15.57 13.31 -11.77
C TRP A 348 -16.69 12.29 -11.98
N THR A 349 -17.46 11.94 -10.95
CA THR A 349 -18.58 11.00 -11.12
C THR A 349 -19.64 11.53 -12.08
N GLY A 350 -19.87 12.86 -12.10
CA GLY A 350 -20.73 13.51 -13.08
C GLY A 350 -20.27 13.33 -14.54
N LEU A 351 -18.99 13.09 -14.79
CA LEU A 351 -18.45 12.81 -16.12
C LEU A 351 -18.82 11.40 -16.62
N LEU A 352 -19.20 10.49 -15.71
CA LEU A 352 -19.50 9.09 -16.02
C LEU A 352 -20.98 8.83 -16.26
N THR A 353 -21.85 9.78 -15.95
CA THR A 353 -23.29 9.67 -16.26
C THR A 353 -23.51 9.78 -17.77
N PRO A 354 -24.40 8.98 -18.37
CA PRO A 354 -24.70 9.01 -19.80
C PRO A 354 -25.23 10.34 -20.27
#